data_47b24fd8feb9b638b2ecb5f5c72aaa60
#
_entry.id   47b24fd8feb9b638b2ecb5f5c72aaa60
#
_cell.length_a   1.000
_cell.length_b   1.000
_cell.length_c   1.000
_cell.angle_alpha   90.00
_cell.angle_beta   90.00
_cell.angle_gamma   90.00
#
_symmetry.space_group_name_H-M   'P 1'
#
loop_
_entity.id
_entity.type
_entity.pdbx_description
1 polymer ?
#
loop_
_entity_poly.entity_id
_entity_poly.type
_entity_poly.pdbx_seq_one_letter_code
_entity_poly.pdbx_strand_id
1 'polypeptide(L)'
;IIIWVFQAVNFLDIMIEDGRNYAVYLTYTLLSLPKIVSKIFPFALFFSFSYVLANYELRNELLIFWNYGVTKITLINFILFFSLLFMAIQIMLTTLLVPKFQNISRELIKSSDTSYFENFLKPRKFIDTISGLTFYVDKIDKNGILKNIYIKKSTGQNKFQTTHAKKGIFKNKNNERVLVLYQGQTLSGSGDDLDIINFSASDFSVMQADTGTTIKVYKLQENYTKELIKCLFVLEKNKDSKDVNKQHNFHNCTLMNYKNIFKELYKRLIIPFYIPLLIIISLIIISKSKENVNFTKFRTLIFIIGLVMMI
;
A
#
# COMPACT_ATOMS: atom_id res chain seq x y z
N ILE A 1 5.55 -4.19 16.43
CA ILE A 1 6.23 -2.89 16.59
C ILE A 1 7.45 -2.82 15.66
N ILE A 2 8.42 -3.74 15.74
CA ILE A 2 9.66 -3.72 14.93
C ILE A 2 9.38 -3.59 13.43
N ILE A 3 8.51 -4.43 12.86
CA ILE A 3 8.16 -4.40 11.43
C ILE A 3 7.51 -3.05 11.05
N TRP A 4 6.70 -2.48 11.92
CA TRP A 4 6.11 -1.16 11.70
C TRP A 4 7.17 -0.06 11.68
N VAL A 5 8.15 -0.11 12.61
CA VAL A 5 9.26 0.86 12.64
C VAL A 5 10.08 0.77 11.36
N PHE A 6 10.46 -0.42 10.89
CA PHE A 6 11.17 -0.57 9.62
C PHE A 6 10.38 0.00 8.44
N GLN A 7 9.06 -0.22 8.41
CA GLN A 7 8.23 0.32 7.34
C GLN A 7 8.07 1.84 7.45
N ALA A 8 8.02 2.37 8.69
CA ALA A 8 8.01 3.80 8.93
C ALA A 8 9.30 4.47 8.44
N VAL A 9 10.47 3.86 8.67
CA VAL A 9 11.76 4.37 8.16
C VAL A 9 11.77 4.40 6.63
N ASN A 10 11.32 3.34 5.95
CA ASN A 10 11.22 3.34 4.49
C ASN A 10 10.28 4.44 3.94
N PHE A 11 9.23 4.80 4.69
CA PHE A 11 8.38 5.93 4.30
C PHE A 11 9.01 7.29 4.61
N LEU A 12 9.94 7.34 5.56
CA LEU A 12 10.67 8.58 5.87
C LEU A 12 11.55 9.00 4.69
N ASP A 13 12.21 8.07 4.00
CA ASP A 13 13.01 8.36 2.80
C ASP A 13 12.16 9.03 1.71
N ILE A 14 10.98 8.48 1.41
CA ILE A 14 10.04 9.06 0.45
C ILE A 14 9.62 10.47 0.90
N MET A 15 9.53 10.71 2.21
CA MET A 15 9.14 12.01 2.74
C MET A 15 10.26 13.04 2.70
N ILE A 16 11.51 12.64 2.95
CA ILE A 16 12.68 13.52 2.89
C ILE A 16 12.91 13.95 1.43
N GLU A 17 12.83 13.00 0.50
CA GLU A 17 12.96 13.26 -0.94
C GLU A 17 11.81 14.14 -1.44
N ASP A 18 10.60 13.87 -1.01
CA ASP A 18 9.41 14.62 -1.36
C ASP A 18 9.17 15.85 -0.45
N GLY A 19 9.84 16.06 0.75
CA GLY A 19 9.73 17.19 1.74
C GLY A 19 8.33 17.40 2.30
N ARG A 20 7.53 16.36 2.41
CA ARG A 20 6.14 16.42 2.91
C ARG A 20 6.08 16.79 4.40
N ASN A 21 4.93 17.29 4.84
CA ASN A 21 4.74 17.66 6.24
C ASN A 21 4.79 16.41 7.14
N TYR A 22 5.44 16.54 8.30
CA TYR A 22 5.56 15.49 9.31
C TYR A 22 4.19 14.90 9.75
N ALA A 23 3.15 15.73 9.82
CA ALA A 23 1.80 15.27 10.16
C ALA A 23 1.23 14.28 9.12
N VAL A 24 1.49 14.50 7.83
CA VAL A 24 1.09 13.59 6.74
C VAL A 24 1.81 12.26 6.88
N TYR A 25 3.10 12.29 7.19
CA TYR A 25 3.90 11.10 7.44
C TYR A 25 3.35 10.26 8.59
N LEU A 26 3.12 10.89 9.76
CA LEU A 26 2.63 10.18 10.93
C LEU A 26 1.27 9.53 10.66
N THR A 27 0.37 10.26 10.01
CA THR A 27 -0.95 9.75 9.66
C THR A 27 -0.85 8.59 8.66
N TYR A 28 0.01 8.70 7.64
CA TYR A 28 0.22 7.65 6.66
C TYR A 28 0.79 6.37 7.29
N THR A 29 1.79 6.49 8.16
CA THR A 29 2.38 5.34 8.86
C THR A 29 1.38 4.66 9.79
N LEU A 30 0.52 5.44 10.46
CA LEU A 30 -0.55 4.90 11.30
C LEU A 30 -1.62 4.17 10.47
N LEU A 31 -2.03 4.75 9.33
CA LEU A 31 -2.97 4.12 8.39
C LEU A 31 -2.43 2.83 7.77
N SER A 32 -1.12 2.61 7.78
CA SER A 32 -0.51 1.38 7.28
C SER A 32 -0.57 0.21 8.30
N LEU A 33 -0.84 0.48 9.60
CA LEU A 33 -0.89 -0.52 10.65
C LEU A 33 -1.83 -1.70 10.37
N PRO A 34 -3.10 -1.52 9.94
CA PRO A 34 -4.00 -2.64 9.70
C PRO A 34 -3.47 -3.63 8.67
N LYS A 35 -2.75 -3.15 7.66
CA LYS A 35 -2.10 -4.00 6.65
C LYS A 35 -0.99 -4.84 7.26
N ILE A 36 -0.17 -4.26 8.12
CA ILE A 36 0.93 -4.96 8.80
C ILE A 36 0.37 -6.00 9.76
N VAL A 37 -0.60 -5.59 10.58
CA VAL A 37 -1.27 -6.48 11.53
C VAL A 37 -1.89 -7.67 10.81
N SER A 38 -2.64 -7.47 9.72
CA SER A 38 -3.27 -8.55 8.97
C SER A 38 -2.28 -9.58 8.42
N LYS A 39 -1.05 -9.17 8.10
CA LYS A 39 0.00 -10.09 7.63
C LYS A 39 0.65 -10.88 8.74
N ILE A 40 0.83 -10.28 9.92
CA ILE A 40 1.54 -10.90 11.06
C ILE A 40 0.59 -11.76 11.88
N PHE A 41 -0.70 -11.47 11.86
CA PHE A 41 -1.69 -12.08 12.73
C PHE A 41 -1.72 -13.62 12.70
N PRO A 42 -1.74 -14.30 11.54
CA PRO A 42 -1.70 -15.77 11.51
C PRO A 42 -0.43 -16.34 12.14
N PHE A 43 0.72 -15.71 11.89
CA PHE A 43 2.02 -16.10 12.49
C PHE A 43 1.98 -15.97 14.01
N ALA A 44 1.55 -14.81 14.49
CA ALA A 44 1.46 -14.53 15.92
C ALA A 44 0.55 -15.53 16.63
N LEU A 45 -0.61 -15.84 16.06
CA LEU A 45 -1.53 -16.85 16.61
C LEU A 45 -0.89 -18.22 16.67
N PHE A 46 -0.30 -18.70 15.58
CA PHE A 46 0.34 -20.02 15.55
C PHE A 46 1.43 -20.14 16.62
N PHE A 47 2.37 -19.19 16.67
CA PHE A 47 3.45 -19.23 17.65
C PHE A 47 2.94 -19.10 19.09
N SER A 48 1.96 -18.24 19.33
CA SER A 48 1.36 -18.08 20.65
C SER A 48 0.69 -19.36 21.12
N PHE A 49 -0.17 -19.95 20.31
CA PHE A 49 -0.84 -21.22 20.66
C PHE A 49 0.14 -22.38 20.85
N SER A 50 1.09 -22.53 19.91
CA SER A 50 2.10 -23.59 20.02
C SER A 50 2.95 -23.44 21.26
N TYR A 51 3.36 -22.21 21.60
CA TYR A 51 4.15 -21.92 22.79
C TYR A 51 3.39 -22.19 24.08
N VAL A 52 2.14 -21.71 24.16
CA VAL A 52 1.29 -21.88 25.35
C VAL A 52 1.00 -23.37 25.58
N LEU A 53 0.62 -24.11 24.54
CA LEU A 53 0.32 -25.55 24.66
C LEU A 53 1.59 -26.36 25.05
N ALA A 54 2.72 -26.03 24.44
CA ALA A 54 4.00 -26.68 24.80
C ALA A 54 4.38 -26.40 26.26
N ASN A 55 4.15 -25.18 26.75
CA ASN A 55 4.45 -24.79 28.12
C ASN A 55 3.51 -25.48 29.14
N TYR A 56 2.21 -25.57 28.83
CA TYR A 56 1.25 -26.28 29.64
C TYR A 56 1.59 -27.77 29.77
N GLU A 57 2.06 -28.41 28.69
CA GLU A 57 2.51 -29.80 28.74
C GLU A 57 3.80 -29.94 29.58
N LEU A 58 4.78 -29.05 29.40
CA LEU A 58 6.04 -29.07 30.15
C LEU A 58 5.85 -28.89 31.65
N ARG A 59 4.87 -28.05 32.08
CA ARG A 59 4.56 -27.79 33.49
C ARG A 59 3.56 -28.75 34.09
N ASN A 60 3.09 -29.77 33.35
CA ASN A 60 2.03 -30.69 33.74
C ASN A 60 0.67 -30.00 34.03
N GLU A 61 0.46 -28.80 33.55
CA GLU A 61 -0.79 -28.06 33.77
C GLU A 61 -1.98 -28.74 33.04
N LEU A 62 -1.71 -29.41 31.91
CA LEU A 62 -2.75 -30.21 31.22
C LEU A 62 -3.25 -31.41 32.02
N LEU A 63 -2.44 -31.96 32.91
CA LEU A 63 -2.86 -33.05 33.82
C LEU A 63 -3.97 -32.59 34.76
N ILE A 64 -3.99 -31.31 35.17
CA ILE A 64 -5.03 -30.74 36.00
C ILE A 64 -6.40 -30.85 35.31
N PHE A 65 -6.44 -30.47 34.01
CA PHE A 65 -7.67 -30.59 33.22
C PHE A 65 -8.16 -32.03 33.10
N TRP A 66 -7.25 -32.99 32.91
CA TRP A 66 -7.60 -34.40 32.81
C TRP A 66 -8.10 -34.95 34.15
N ASN A 67 -7.56 -34.53 35.26
CA ASN A 67 -7.99 -34.92 36.59
C ASN A 67 -9.37 -34.35 36.94
N TYR A 68 -9.74 -33.18 36.40
CA TYR A 68 -11.09 -32.63 36.52
C TYR A 68 -12.11 -33.25 35.53
N GLY A 69 -11.73 -34.30 34.79
CA GLY A 69 -12.62 -34.99 33.86
C GLY A 69 -12.80 -34.34 32.49
N VAL A 70 -12.03 -33.27 32.18
CA VAL A 70 -12.05 -32.65 30.84
C VAL A 70 -11.36 -33.60 29.87
N THR A 71 -12.05 -34.04 28.83
CA THR A 71 -11.44 -34.91 27.81
C THR A 71 -10.59 -34.08 26.83
N LYS A 72 -9.58 -34.72 26.23
CA LYS A 72 -8.74 -34.08 25.19
C LYS A 72 -9.57 -33.50 24.04
N ILE A 73 -10.63 -34.22 23.65
CA ILE A 73 -11.53 -33.81 22.55
C ILE A 73 -12.31 -32.56 22.93
N THR A 74 -12.75 -32.40 24.16
CA THR A 74 -13.46 -31.23 24.65
C THR A 74 -12.56 -30.00 24.59
N LEU A 75 -11.30 -30.13 25.02
CA LEU A 75 -10.31 -29.06 24.94
C LEU A 75 -10.00 -28.68 23.47
N ILE A 76 -9.82 -29.67 22.60
CA ILE A 76 -9.58 -29.45 21.16
C ILE A 76 -10.75 -28.69 20.53
N ASN A 77 -11.99 -29.11 20.77
CA ASN A 77 -13.19 -28.46 20.23
C ASN A 77 -13.32 -27.02 20.71
N PHE A 78 -12.99 -26.76 21.98
CA PHE A 78 -13.00 -25.41 22.54
C PHE A 78 -11.98 -24.50 21.82
N ILE A 79 -10.76 -24.96 21.64
CA ILE A 79 -9.71 -24.19 20.94
C ILE A 79 -10.08 -24.00 19.48
N LEU A 80 -10.66 -25.01 18.81
CA LEU A 80 -11.12 -24.90 17.43
C LEU A 80 -12.24 -23.86 17.27
N PHE A 81 -13.16 -23.78 18.22
CA PHE A 81 -14.20 -22.75 18.21
C PHE A 81 -13.58 -21.34 18.21
N PHE A 82 -12.60 -21.07 19.08
CA PHE A 82 -11.89 -19.81 19.10
C PHE A 82 -11.07 -19.59 17.81
N SER A 83 -10.53 -20.64 17.21
CA SER A 83 -9.81 -20.52 15.94
C SER A 83 -10.70 -20.03 14.80
N LEU A 84 -11.97 -20.48 14.76
CA LEU A 84 -12.96 -19.99 13.80
C LEU A 84 -13.31 -18.51 14.05
N LEU A 85 -13.39 -18.10 15.31
CA LEU A 85 -13.59 -16.69 15.65
C LEU A 85 -12.43 -15.82 15.18
N PHE A 86 -11.18 -16.25 15.40
CA PHE A 86 -10.00 -15.54 14.90
C PHE A 86 -9.95 -15.52 13.37
N MET A 87 -10.37 -16.58 12.69
CA MET A 87 -10.52 -16.62 11.24
C MET A 87 -11.53 -15.56 10.77
N ALA A 88 -12.69 -15.44 11.41
CA ALA A 88 -13.68 -14.42 11.07
C ALA A 88 -13.14 -12.99 11.26
N ILE A 89 -12.42 -12.73 12.35
CA ILE A 89 -11.73 -11.46 12.59
C ILE A 89 -10.72 -11.19 11.47
N GLN A 90 -9.93 -12.16 11.05
CA GLN A 90 -8.95 -12.02 9.98
C GLN A 90 -9.62 -11.71 8.64
N ILE A 91 -10.74 -12.38 8.30
CA ILE A 91 -11.51 -12.09 7.09
C ILE A 91 -12.01 -10.63 7.13
N MET A 92 -12.58 -10.19 8.25
CA MET A 92 -13.02 -8.80 8.41
C MET A 92 -11.87 -7.80 8.23
N LEU A 93 -10.71 -8.09 8.82
CA LEU A 93 -9.50 -7.29 8.69
C LEU A 93 -9.07 -7.14 7.23
N THR A 94 -8.93 -8.25 6.50
CA THR A 94 -8.40 -8.28 5.13
C THR A 94 -9.39 -7.77 4.09
N THR A 95 -10.70 -7.98 4.27
CA THR A 95 -11.74 -7.63 3.29
C THR A 95 -12.28 -6.21 3.46
N LEU A 96 -12.37 -5.69 4.69
CA LEU A 96 -12.99 -4.40 5.00
C LEU A 96 -11.97 -3.36 5.46
N LEU A 97 -11.20 -3.66 6.52
CA LEU A 97 -10.34 -2.66 7.16
C LEU A 97 -9.14 -2.31 6.28
N VAL A 98 -8.39 -3.30 5.82
CA VAL A 98 -7.17 -3.04 5.03
C VAL A 98 -7.45 -2.21 3.78
N PRO A 99 -8.40 -2.53 2.89
CA PRO A 99 -8.65 -1.72 1.70
C PRO A 99 -9.16 -0.31 2.05
N LYS A 100 -10.01 -0.16 3.09
CA LYS A 100 -10.50 1.15 3.53
C LYS A 100 -9.35 2.07 3.97
N PHE A 101 -8.48 1.57 4.87
CA PHE A 101 -7.36 2.36 5.38
C PHE A 101 -6.33 2.68 4.28
N GLN A 102 -6.08 1.76 3.35
CA GLN A 102 -5.19 2.01 2.22
C GLN A 102 -5.74 3.06 1.25
N ASN A 103 -7.05 3.07 1.03
CA ASN A 103 -7.71 4.09 0.20
C ASN A 103 -7.56 5.48 0.82
N ILE A 104 -7.88 5.61 2.12
CA ILE A 104 -7.71 6.87 2.87
C ILE A 104 -6.23 7.31 2.84
N SER A 105 -5.31 6.38 3.03
CA SER A 105 -3.87 6.65 2.98
C SER A 105 -3.44 7.19 1.62
N ARG A 106 -3.98 6.66 0.52
CA ARG A 106 -3.72 7.14 -0.83
C ARG A 106 -4.30 8.53 -1.09
N GLU A 107 -5.54 8.77 -0.67
CA GLU A 107 -6.17 10.09 -0.79
C GLU A 107 -5.37 11.15 -0.05
N LEU A 108 -4.88 10.82 1.14
CA LEU A 108 -4.04 11.69 1.95
C LEU A 108 -2.72 12.05 1.23
N ILE A 109 -2.09 11.10 0.55
CA ILE A 109 -0.90 11.36 -0.25
C ILE A 109 -1.24 12.25 -1.44
N LYS A 110 -2.33 11.97 -2.17
CA LYS A 110 -2.76 12.77 -3.31
C LYS A 110 -3.09 14.20 -2.93
N SER A 111 -3.84 14.41 -1.85
CA SER A 111 -4.20 15.75 -1.39
C SER A 111 -2.99 16.55 -0.89
N SER A 112 -1.95 15.86 -0.38
CA SER A 112 -0.72 16.52 0.04
C SER A 112 0.17 16.92 -1.13
N ASP A 113 0.10 16.27 -2.30
CA ASP A 113 0.93 16.59 -3.47
C ASP A 113 0.70 18.00 -4.01
N THR A 114 -0.53 18.51 -3.94
CA THR A 114 -0.90 19.81 -4.51
C THR A 114 -0.45 21.01 -3.68
N SER A 115 -0.46 20.92 -2.35
CA SER A 115 0.02 21.98 -1.45
C SER A 115 1.54 21.95 -1.28
N TYR A 116 2.14 20.86 -1.65
CA TYR A 116 3.49 20.48 -1.47
C TYR A 116 4.46 21.28 -2.38
N PHE A 117 4.15 21.38 -3.67
CA PHE A 117 5.00 22.04 -4.65
C PHE A 117 5.29 23.52 -4.29
N GLU A 118 4.32 24.23 -3.68
CA GLU A 118 4.55 25.61 -3.21
C GLU A 118 5.60 25.70 -2.10
N ASN A 119 5.56 24.74 -1.15
CA ASN A 119 6.49 24.75 -0.02
C ASN A 119 7.94 24.40 -0.41
N PHE A 120 8.10 23.73 -1.55
CA PHE A 120 9.41 23.37 -2.10
C PHE A 120 10.10 24.49 -2.86
N LEU A 121 9.31 25.44 -3.36
CA LEU A 121 9.86 26.55 -4.14
C LEU A 121 10.73 27.44 -3.25
N LYS A 122 12.04 27.25 -3.36
CA LYS A 122 13.02 28.15 -2.76
C LYS A 122 13.52 29.12 -3.84
N PRO A 123 13.47 30.44 -3.58
CA PRO A 123 13.96 31.41 -4.55
C PRO A 123 15.47 31.17 -4.85
N ARG A 124 15.84 31.34 -6.10
CA ARG A 124 17.21 31.20 -6.61
C ARG A 124 17.81 29.78 -6.46
N LYS A 125 17.00 28.76 -6.45
CA LYS A 125 17.45 27.35 -6.48
C LYS A 125 16.76 26.59 -7.59
N PHE A 126 17.53 25.74 -8.27
CA PHE A 126 16.97 24.74 -9.17
C PHE A 126 16.42 23.59 -8.35
N ILE A 127 15.25 23.12 -8.72
CA ILE A 127 14.53 22.02 -8.06
C ILE A 127 14.28 20.95 -9.12
N ASP A 128 14.95 19.80 -8.96
CA ASP A 128 14.88 18.63 -9.83
C ASP A 128 14.22 17.43 -9.12
N THR A 129 13.47 17.68 -8.05
CA THR A 129 12.86 16.66 -7.20
C THR A 129 11.85 15.79 -7.97
N ILE A 130 11.27 16.34 -9.03
CA ILE A 130 10.33 15.60 -9.90
C ILE A 130 11.11 15.09 -11.10
N SER A 131 11.13 13.76 -11.30
CA SER A 131 11.82 13.14 -12.43
C SER A 131 11.39 13.75 -13.76
N GLY A 132 12.36 14.32 -14.50
CA GLY A 132 12.12 14.97 -15.79
C GLY A 132 11.54 16.37 -15.72
N LEU A 133 11.43 16.99 -14.53
CA LEU A 133 10.98 18.37 -14.36
C LEU A 133 11.98 19.19 -13.54
N THR A 134 12.63 20.15 -14.18
CA THR A 134 13.46 21.14 -13.52
C THR A 134 12.69 22.43 -13.35
N PHE A 135 12.63 22.95 -12.14
CA PHE A 135 11.91 24.17 -11.81
C PHE A 135 12.87 25.21 -11.17
N TYR A 136 12.74 26.47 -11.59
CA TYR A 136 13.51 27.57 -11.02
C TYR A 136 12.65 28.82 -10.90
N VAL A 137 12.78 29.54 -9.79
CA VAL A 137 12.12 30.83 -9.53
C VAL A 137 13.15 31.80 -8.97
N ASP A 138 13.23 33.01 -9.53
CA ASP A 138 14.17 34.03 -9.03
C ASP A 138 13.66 34.64 -7.71
N LYS A 139 12.39 35.05 -7.63
CA LYS A 139 11.80 35.68 -6.43
C LYS A 139 10.38 35.23 -6.19
N ILE A 140 10.05 35.09 -4.91
CA ILE A 140 8.70 34.84 -4.43
C ILE A 140 8.27 36.05 -3.60
N ASP A 141 7.17 36.70 -4.00
CA ASP A 141 6.63 37.86 -3.31
C ASP A 141 5.82 37.44 -2.07
N LYS A 142 5.60 38.36 -1.13
CA LYS A 142 4.81 38.10 0.08
C LYS A 142 3.37 37.60 -0.21
N ASN A 143 2.84 37.91 -1.40
CA ASN A 143 1.52 37.47 -1.86
C ASN A 143 1.57 36.14 -2.63
N GLY A 144 2.66 35.36 -2.55
CA GLY A 144 2.79 34.10 -3.27
C GLY A 144 2.98 34.21 -4.79
N ILE A 145 3.25 35.43 -5.29
CA ILE A 145 3.53 35.65 -6.72
C ILE A 145 4.97 35.27 -7.03
N LEU A 146 5.12 34.34 -7.95
CA LEU A 146 6.41 33.89 -8.46
C LEU A 146 6.87 34.85 -9.57
N LYS A 147 8.15 35.23 -9.58
CA LYS A 147 8.75 36.12 -10.62
C LYS A 147 9.92 35.39 -11.28
N ASN A 148 10.03 35.58 -12.62
CA ASN A 148 11.05 34.97 -13.46
C ASN A 148 11.14 33.46 -13.28
N ILE A 149 10.15 32.79 -13.81
CA ILE A 149 9.98 31.34 -13.68
C ILE A 149 10.62 30.66 -14.90
N TYR A 150 11.36 29.60 -14.63
CA TYR A 150 11.88 28.69 -15.62
C TYR A 150 11.43 27.26 -15.29
N ILE A 151 10.83 26.60 -16.26
CA ILE A 151 10.35 25.21 -16.14
C ILE A 151 10.89 24.44 -17.32
N LYS A 152 11.64 23.36 -17.07
CA LYS A 152 12.09 22.43 -18.11
C LYS A 152 11.45 21.07 -17.86
N LYS A 153 10.72 20.57 -18.84
CA LYS A 153 10.13 19.24 -18.84
C LYS A 153 10.85 18.38 -19.88
N SER A 154 11.41 17.25 -19.47
CA SER A 154 12.02 16.26 -20.36
C SER A 154 11.07 15.08 -20.50
N THR A 155 10.67 14.74 -21.73
CA THR A 155 9.73 13.67 -22.04
C THR A 155 10.40 12.63 -22.94
N GLY A 156 11.35 11.83 -22.38
CA GLY A 156 12.07 10.79 -23.12
C GLY A 156 13.36 11.26 -23.79
N GLN A 157 13.95 10.38 -24.59
CA GLN A 157 15.34 10.52 -25.14
C GLN A 157 15.46 11.62 -26.18
N ASN A 158 14.78 12.56 -26.46
CA ASN A 158 15.02 13.71 -27.36
C ASN A 158 13.84 14.69 -27.42
N LYS A 159 12.94 14.63 -26.43
CA LYS A 159 11.82 15.57 -26.35
C LYS A 159 11.94 16.36 -25.07
N PHE A 160 12.03 17.67 -25.21
CA PHE A 160 12.05 18.60 -24.09
C PHE A 160 11.09 19.75 -24.33
N GLN A 161 10.57 20.27 -23.26
CA GLN A 161 9.76 21.49 -23.27
C GLN A 161 10.33 22.44 -22.21
N THR A 162 10.70 23.62 -22.61
CA THR A 162 11.20 24.66 -21.72
C THR A 162 10.24 25.83 -21.74
N THR A 163 9.75 26.22 -20.58
CA THR A 163 8.81 27.34 -20.44
C THR A 163 9.43 28.44 -19.59
N HIS A 164 9.46 29.62 -20.10
CA HIS A 164 9.87 30.85 -19.43
C HIS A 164 8.66 31.74 -19.19
N ALA A 165 8.47 32.26 -17.97
CA ALA A 165 7.38 33.20 -17.67
C ALA A 165 7.84 34.33 -16.74
N LYS A 166 7.37 35.54 -16.95
CA LYS A 166 7.69 36.71 -16.11
C LYS A 166 7.02 36.60 -14.73
N LYS A 167 5.79 36.06 -14.67
CA LYS A 167 5.01 35.93 -13.43
C LYS A 167 4.26 34.60 -13.41
N GLY A 168 4.01 34.08 -12.22
CA GLY A 168 3.16 32.91 -12.00
C GLY A 168 2.45 32.98 -10.65
N ILE A 169 1.26 32.44 -10.63
CA ILE A 169 0.43 32.39 -9.41
C ILE A 169 -0.23 31.02 -9.34
N PHE A 170 -0.21 30.39 -8.17
CA PHE A 170 -0.97 29.18 -7.94
C PHE A 170 -2.45 29.51 -7.75
N LYS A 171 -3.32 28.88 -8.55
CA LYS A 171 -4.77 29.01 -8.46
C LYS A 171 -5.44 27.63 -8.35
N ASN A 172 -6.51 27.55 -7.60
CA ASN A 172 -7.38 26.37 -7.59
C ASN A 172 -8.35 26.45 -8.76
N LYS A 173 -8.29 25.50 -9.68
CA LYS A 173 -9.20 25.38 -10.82
C LYS A 173 -9.71 23.93 -10.85
N ASN A 174 -11.04 23.73 -10.84
CA ASN A 174 -11.68 22.41 -10.87
C ASN A 174 -11.17 21.44 -9.79
N ASN A 175 -10.98 21.91 -8.57
CA ASN A 175 -10.43 21.12 -7.46
C ASN A 175 -8.96 20.67 -7.65
N GLU A 176 -8.28 21.17 -8.67
CA GLU A 176 -6.85 20.97 -8.90
C GLU A 176 -6.10 22.30 -8.75
N ARG A 177 -4.92 22.24 -8.18
CA ARG A 177 -4.06 23.40 -8.02
C ARG A 177 -3.16 23.54 -9.25
N VAL A 178 -3.34 24.61 -9.99
CA VAL A 178 -2.68 24.87 -11.27
C VAL A 178 -1.80 26.10 -11.12
N LEU A 179 -0.60 26.06 -11.66
CA LEU A 179 0.26 27.24 -11.78
C LEU A 179 -0.11 28.00 -13.06
N VAL A 180 -0.70 29.17 -12.89
CA VAL A 180 -1.02 30.07 -14.01
C VAL A 180 0.19 30.94 -14.27
N LEU A 181 0.78 30.78 -15.44
CA LEU A 181 1.93 31.53 -15.93
C LEU A 181 1.47 32.72 -16.78
N TYR A 182 2.09 33.88 -16.60
CA TYR A 182 1.79 35.09 -17.33
C TYR A 182 3.01 35.64 -18.08
N GLN A 183 2.76 36.11 -19.28
CA GLN A 183 3.76 36.74 -20.15
C GLN A 183 5.03 35.88 -20.32
N GLY A 184 4.88 34.80 -21.06
CA GLY A 184 5.95 33.84 -21.24
C GLY A 184 6.05 33.27 -22.64
N GLN A 185 7.04 32.42 -22.81
CA GLN A 185 7.28 31.64 -24.01
C GLN A 185 7.56 30.19 -23.66
N THR A 186 7.10 29.29 -24.49
CA THR A 186 7.39 27.86 -24.41
C THR A 186 8.18 27.44 -25.63
N LEU A 187 9.34 26.84 -25.41
CA LEU A 187 10.19 26.22 -26.41
C LEU A 187 10.01 24.71 -26.32
N SER A 188 9.54 24.08 -27.37
CA SER A 188 9.41 22.62 -27.47
C SER A 188 10.38 22.08 -28.50
N GLY A 189 11.23 21.11 -28.13
CA GLY A 189 12.18 20.46 -29.03
C GLY A 189 11.82 18.99 -29.21
N SER A 190 11.80 18.51 -30.47
CA SER A 190 11.62 17.11 -30.82
C SER A 190 12.59 16.73 -31.95
N GLY A 191 13.75 16.19 -31.62
CA GLY A 191 14.83 15.99 -32.58
C GLY A 191 15.42 17.30 -33.05
N ASP A 192 15.41 17.54 -34.38
CA ASP A 192 15.94 18.77 -34.98
C ASP A 192 14.90 19.91 -35.11
N ASP A 193 13.64 19.64 -34.79
CA ASP A 193 12.56 20.61 -34.86
C ASP A 193 12.41 21.36 -33.54
N LEU A 194 12.35 22.71 -33.63
CA LEU A 194 12.16 23.63 -32.50
C LEU A 194 10.94 24.50 -32.73
N ASP A 195 9.92 24.35 -31.86
CA ASP A 195 8.74 25.18 -31.88
C ASP A 195 8.78 26.20 -30.74
N ILE A 196 8.47 27.45 -31.04
CA ILE A 196 8.39 28.53 -30.05
C ILE A 196 6.97 29.06 -30.01
N ILE A 197 6.33 28.97 -28.85
CA ILE A 197 4.97 29.48 -28.60
C ILE A 197 5.02 30.59 -27.56
N ASN A 198 4.62 31.79 -27.94
CA ASN A 198 4.46 32.92 -27.02
C ASN A 198 3.06 32.95 -26.46
N PHE A 199 2.90 33.18 -25.17
CA PHE A 199 1.59 33.23 -24.50
C PHE A 199 1.47 34.44 -23.56
N SER A 200 0.27 35.00 -23.49
CA SER A 200 -0.10 36.01 -22.49
C SER A 200 -0.43 35.38 -21.13
N ALA A 201 -1.11 34.24 -21.15
CA ALA A 201 -1.38 33.39 -20.00
C ALA A 201 -1.41 31.92 -20.42
N SER A 202 -0.87 31.05 -19.58
CA SER A 202 -0.86 29.60 -19.78
C SER A 202 -1.03 28.87 -18.44
N ASP A 203 -1.86 27.84 -18.42
CA ASP A 203 -2.06 26.99 -17.27
C ASP A 203 -1.02 25.86 -17.29
N PHE A 204 -0.16 25.82 -16.29
CA PHE A 204 0.80 24.74 -16.10
C PHE A 204 0.30 23.83 -14.97
N SER A 205 -0.15 22.61 -15.32
CA SER A 205 -0.51 21.60 -14.34
C SER A 205 0.73 20.81 -13.94
N VAL A 206 1.15 20.96 -12.69
CA VAL A 206 2.28 20.21 -12.12
C VAL A 206 1.97 18.69 -12.10
N MET A 207 0.70 18.32 -11.99
CA MET A 207 0.28 16.92 -12.02
C MET A 207 0.38 16.25 -13.41
N GLN A 208 0.42 17.03 -14.50
CA GLN A 208 0.65 16.51 -15.85
C GLN A 208 2.15 16.36 -16.21
N ALA A 209 3.05 16.88 -15.40
CA ALA A 209 4.42 16.42 -15.47
C ALA A 209 4.38 14.94 -15.07
N ASP A 210 4.76 14.02 -15.98
CA ASP A 210 4.89 12.59 -15.68
C ASP A 210 5.88 12.44 -14.53
N THR A 211 5.37 12.70 -13.33
CA THR A 211 6.06 12.32 -12.12
C THR A 211 6.08 10.80 -12.19
N GLY A 212 7.25 10.23 -12.46
CA GLY A 212 7.48 8.79 -12.47
C GLY A 212 7.14 8.11 -11.12
N THR A 213 6.40 8.80 -10.30
CA THR A 213 5.89 8.30 -9.04
C THR A 213 4.75 7.34 -9.33
N THR A 214 4.91 6.12 -8.87
CA THR A 214 3.97 5.00 -8.85
C THR A 214 2.57 5.35 -8.30
N ILE A 215 2.29 6.64 -8.06
CA ILE A 215 1.08 7.16 -7.41
C ILE A 215 -0.12 7.23 -8.38
N LYS A 216 0.11 7.34 -9.70
CA LYS A 216 -0.98 7.40 -10.70
C LYS A 216 -1.70 6.07 -10.89
N VAL A 217 -1.04 4.94 -10.64
CA VAL A 217 -1.64 3.62 -10.81
C VAL A 217 -2.19 3.12 -9.49
N TYR A 218 -3.52 2.97 -9.39
CA TYR A 218 -4.13 2.34 -8.23
C TYR A 218 -3.59 0.93 -8.05
N LYS A 219 -3.05 0.61 -6.87
CA LYS A 219 -2.66 -0.76 -6.56
C LYS A 219 -3.93 -1.58 -6.30
N LEU A 220 -3.97 -2.81 -6.80
CA LEU A 220 -5.12 -3.71 -6.60
C LEU A 220 -5.48 -3.91 -5.12
N GLN A 221 -4.49 -3.78 -4.23
CA GLN A 221 -4.68 -3.87 -2.78
C GLN A 221 -5.54 -2.75 -2.17
N GLU A 222 -5.70 -1.63 -2.87
CA GLU A 222 -6.46 -0.46 -2.43
C GLU A 222 -7.93 -0.53 -2.84
N ASN A 223 -8.24 -1.34 -3.85
CA ASN A 223 -9.62 -1.52 -4.32
C ASN A 223 -10.44 -2.31 -3.31
N TYR A 224 -11.71 -1.91 -3.15
CA TYR A 224 -12.63 -2.64 -2.29
C TYR A 224 -12.85 -4.07 -2.79
N THR A 225 -12.98 -5.00 -1.86
CA THR A 225 -13.17 -6.43 -2.19
C THR A 225 -14.38 -6.67 -3.09
N LYS A 226 -15.48 -5.91 -2.88
CA LYS A 226 -16.69 -5.97 -3.72
C LYS A 226 -16.40 -5.59 -5.18
N GLU A 227 -15.55 -4.60 -5.42
CA GLU A 227 -15.16 -4.14 -6.75
C GLU A 227 -14.29 -5.17 -7.46
N LEU A 228 -13.34 -5.77 -6.73
CA LEU A 228 -12.49 -6.84 -7.27
C LEU A 228 -13.31 -8.06 -7.69
N ILE A 229 -14.31 -8.46 -6.89
CA ILE A 229 -15.21 -9.56 -7.21
C ILE A 229 -16.04 -9.23 -8.47
N LYS A 230 -16.65 -8.04 -8.52
CA LYS A 230 -17.41 -7.60 -9.71
C LYS A 230 -16.54 -7.56 -10.96
N CYS A 231 -15.30 -7.05 -10.85
CA CYS A 231 -14.35 -7.04 -11.95
C CYS A 231 -14.06 -8.46 -12.45
N LEU A 232 -13.84 -9.41 -11.56
CA LEU A 232 -13.55 -10.81 -11.92
C LEU A 232 -14.72 -11.45 -12.68
N PHE A 233 -15.97 -11.28 -12.22
CA PHE A 233 -17.17 -11.76 -12.92
C PHE A 233 -17.33 -11.13 -14.31
N VAL A 234 -17.06 -9.85 -14.45
CA VAL A 234 -17.13 -9.14 -15.73
C VAL A 234 -16.07 -9.65 -16.70
N LEU A 235 -14.84 -9.84 -16.23
CA LEU A 235 -13.74 -10.36 -17.06
C LEU A 235 -13.98 -11.81 -17.49
N GLU A 236 -14.58 -12.63 -16.63
CA GLU A 236 -14.93 -14.02 -16.96
C GLU A 236 -16.03 -14.08 -18.02
N LYS A 237 -17.08 -13.25 -17.90
CA LYS A 237 -18.18 -13.17 -18.87
C LYS A 237 -17.73 -12.64 -20.24
N ASN A 238 -16.73 -11.74 -20.28
CA ASN A 238 -16.25 -11.11 -21.50
C ASN A 238 -15.04 -11.83 -22.13
N LYS A 239 -14.66 -12.99 -21.62
CA LYS A 239 -13.54 -13.78 -22.16
C LYS A 239 -13.75 -14.19 -23.62
N ASP A 240 -15.02 -14.33 -24.03
CA ASP A 240 -15.42 -14.74 -25.38
C ASP A 240 -15.70 -13.56 -26.34
N SER A 241 -15.74 -12.33 -25.85
CA SER A 241 -15.98 -11.14 -26.67
C SER A 241 -14.65 -10.43 -26.97
N LYS A 242 -14.36 -10.27 -28.29
CA LYS A 242 -13.16 -9.61 -28.82
C LYS A 242 -13.02 -8.11 -28.49
N ASP A 243 -13.93 -7.53 -27.73
CA ASP A 243 -13.89 -6.14 -27.30
C ASP A 243 -12.97 -5.95 -26.06
N VAL A 244 -11.67 -6.06 -26.30
CA VAL A 244 -10.60 -5.98 -25.28
C VAL A 244 -10.46 -4.59 -24.63
N ASN A 245 -11.10 -3.54 -25.18
CA ASN A 245 -10.85 -2.13 -24.81
C ASN A 245 -12.03 -1.40 -24.16
N LYS A 246 -13.11 -2.07 -23.75
CA LYS A 246 -14.09 -1.39 -22.90
C LYS A 246 -13.48 -1.16 -21.52
N GLN A 247 -12.96 0.03 -21.34
CA GLN A 247 -12.58 0.59 -20.04
C GLN A 247 -13.81 0.55 -19.12
N HIS A 248 -13.97 -0.55 -18.36
CA HIS A 248 -14.97 -0.59 -17.31
C HIS A 248 -14.59 0.44 -16.23
N ASN A 249 -15.59 1.07 -15.63
CA ASN A 249 -15.50 2.14 -14.62
C ASN A 249 -14.68 1.77 -13.36
N PHE A 250 -14.01 0.61 -13.36
CA PHE A 250 -13.17 0.14 -12.26
C PHE A 250 -11.69 0.32 -12.62
N HIS A 251 -10.95 0.97 -11.75
CA HIS A 251 -9.52 1.17 -11.91
C HIS A 251 -8.77 -0.17 -11.97
N ASN A 252 -7.98 -0.35 -13.03
CA ASN A 252 -7.15 -1.55 -13.29
C ASN A 252 -7.90 -2.87 -13.55
N CYS A 253 -9.17 -2.83 -13.96
CA CYS A 253 -9.93 -4.00 -14.38
C CYS A 253 -9.63 -4.32 -15.85
N THR A 254 -8.51 -4.99 -16.10
CA THR A 254 -8.07 -5.41 -17.44
C THR A 254 -7.75 -6.91 -17.47
N LEU A 255 -7.86 -7.55 -18.63
CA LEU A 255 -7.50 -8.96 -18.79
C LEU A 255 -6.04 -9.25 -18.42
N MET A 256 -5.12 -8.30 -18.64
CA MET A 256 -3.72 -8.44 -18.23
C MET A 256 -3.57 -8.55 -16.69
N ASN A 257 -4.48 -7.94 -15.94
CA ASN A 257 -4.46 -7.94 -14.48
C ASN A 257 -5.28 -9.07 -13.84
N TYR A 258 -5.93 -9.94 -14.65
CA TYR A 258 -6.76 -11.03 -14.14
C TYR A 258 -6.06 -11.89 -13.08
N LYS A 259 -4.83 -12.34 -13.37
CA LYS A 259 -4.03 -13.14 -12.41
C LYS A 259 -3.74 -12.39 -11.11
N ASN A 260 -3.48 -11.10 -11.19
CA ASN A 260 -3.18 -10.28 -10.02
C ASN A 260 -4.43 -10.02 -9.18
N ILE A 261 -5.59 -9.83 -9.82
CA ILE A 261 -6.89 -9.68 -9.15
C ILE A 261 -7.25 -10.97 -8.42
N PHE A 262 -7.11 -12.12 -9.09
CA PHE A 262 -7.36 -13.43 -8.49
C PHE A 262 -6.42 -13.69 -7.29
N LYS A 263 -5.11 -13.40 -7.45
CA LYS A 263 -4.13 -13.51 -6.37
C LYS A 263 -4.47 -12.63 -5.17
N GLU A 264 -4.97 -11.44 -5.41
CA GLU A 264 -5.37 -10.53 -4.32
C GLU A 264 -6.63 -11.03 -3.60
N LEU A 265 -7.64 -11.52 -4.32
CA LEU A 265 -8.82 -12.14 -3.73
C LEU A 265 -8.49 -13.42 -2.95
N TYR A 266 -7.60 -14.25 -3.50
CA TYR A 266 -7.08 -15.42 -2.80
C TYR A 266 -6.48 -15.04 -1.43
N LYS A 267 -5.64 -14.00 -1.41
CA LYS A 267 -5.04 -13.50 -0.17
C LYS A 267 -6.08 -13.02 0.85
N ARG A 268 -7.15 -12.40 0.40
CA ARG A 268 -8.17 -11.84 1.29
C ARG A 268 -9.14 -12.87 1.83
N LEU A 269 -9.51 -13.86 1.02
CA LEU A 269 -10.56 -14.80 1.34
C LEU A 269 -10.02 -16.17 1.77
N ILE A 270 -8.95 -16.67 1.14
CA ILE A 270 -8.47 -18.03 1.37
C ILE A 270 -7.37 -18.09 2.43
N ILE A 271 -6.45 -17.15 2.45
CA ILE A 271 -5.38 -17.14 3.48
C ILE A 271 -5.94 -17.18 4.92
N PRO A 272 -7.02 -16.49 5.28
CA PRO A 272 -7.57 -16.60 6.64
C PRO A 272 -7.94 -18.03 7.08
N PHE A 273 -8.28 -18.92 6.14
CA PHE A 273 -8.57 -20.34 6.43
C PHE A 273 -7.34 -21.12 6.91
N TYR A 274 -6.14 -20.59 6.69
CA TYR A 274 -4.93 -21.19 7.27
C TYR A 274 -4.88 -21.07 8.80
N ILE A 275 -5.62 -20.13 9.43
CA ILE A 275 -5.60 -19.94 10.89
C ILE A 275 -6.08 -21.21 11.62
N PRO A 276 -7.30 -21.76 11.38
CA PRO A 276 -7.72 -22.99 12.03
C PRO A 276 -6.81 -24.19 11.71
N LEU A 277 -6.28 -24.25 10.48
CA LEU A 277 -5.35 -25.32 10.10
C LEU A 277 -4.05 -25.26 10.91
N LEU A 278 -3.47 -24.08 11.08
CA LEU A 278 -2.27 -23.88 11.88
C LEU A 278 -2.51 -24.18 13.38
N ILE A 279 -3.70 -23.84 13.89
CA ILE A 279 -4.06 -24.15 15.26
C ILE A 279 -4.24 -25.66 15.44
N ILE A 280 -4.79 -26.39 14.46
CA ILE A 280 -4.84 -27.85 14.47
C ILE A 280 -3.45 -28.45 14.56
N ILE A 281 -2.49 -27.92 13.77
CA ILE A 281 -1.09 -28.34 13.84
C ILE A 281 -0.52 -28.13 15.24
N SER A 282 -0.81 -26.98 15.87
CA SER A 282 -0.39 -26.70 17.25
C SER A 282 -1.01 -27.68 18.25
N LEU A 283 -2.27 -28.07 18.06
CA LEU A 283 -2.98 -29.02 18.93
C LEU A 283 -2.39 -30.43 18.91
N ILE A 284 -1.64 -30.80 17.85
CA ILE A 284 -0.95 -32.08 17.80
C ILE A 284 0.07 -32.23 18.95
N ILE A 285 0.55 -31.12 19.54
CA ILE A 285 1.44 -31.13 20.70
C ILE A 285 0.80 -31.90 21.88
N ILE A 286 -0.51 -31.79 22.07
CA ILE A 286 -1.24 -32.44 23.16
C ILE A 286 -1.27 -33.97 23.03
N SER A 287 -0.99 -34.51 21.83
CA SER A 287 -1.03 -35.96 21.59
C SER A 287 0.09 -36.73 22.29
N LYS A 288 1.24 -36.09 22.52
CA LYS A 288 2.41 -36.70 23.18
C LYS A 288 2.69 -36.04 24.52
N SER A 289 2.84 -36.89 25.57
CA SER A 289 3.24 -36.44 26.90
C SER A 289 4.74 -36.10 26.93
N LYS A 290 5.12 -35.17 27.82
CA LYS A 290 6.52 -34.78 28.09
C LYS A 290 7.40 -35.96 28.56
N GLU A 291 6.82 -37.01 29.14
CA GLU A 291 7.54 -38.21 29.61
C GLU A 291 8.18 -38.99 28.45
N ASN A 292 7.75 -38.73 27.21
CA ASN A 292 8.35 -39.36 26.06
C ASN A 292 9.71 -38.74 25.75
N VAL A 293 10.76 -39.56 25.67
CA VAL A 293 12.17 -39.18 25.43
C VAL A 293 12.30 -38.27 24.18
N ASN A 294 11.43 -38.45 23.21
CA ASN A 294 11.44 -37.69 21.96
C ASN A 294 10.52 -36.44 21.96
N PHE A 295 9.94 -36.02 23.09
CA PHE A 295 9.01 -34.91 23.14
C PHE A 295 9.62 -33.59 22.61
N THR A 296 10.85 -33.29 22.97
CA THR A 296 11.54 -32.07 22.51
C THR A 296 11.70 -32.06 20.99
N LYS A 297 12.12 -33.16 20.39
CA LYS A 297 12.24 -33.30 18.92
C LYS A 297 10.86 -33.18 18.26
N PHE A 298 9.84 -33.79 18.83
CA PHE A 298 8.49 -33.72 18.32
C PHE A 298 7.91 -32.30 18.33
N ARG A 299 8.08 -31.58 19.42
CA ARG A 299 7.71 -30.16 19.53
C ARG A 299 8.38 -29.31 18.47
N THR A 300 9.70 -29.44 18.32
CA THR A 300 10.47 -28.71 17.31
C THR A 300 9.97 -29.02 15.89
N LEU A 301 9.65 -30.28 15.62
CA LEU A 301 9.12 -30.72 14.33
C LEU A 301 7.77 -30.04 14.02
N ILE A 302 6.86 -29.94 15.00
CA ILE A 302 5.56 -29.26 14.84
C ILE A 302 5.77 -27.77 14.52
N PHE A 303 6.71 -27.10 15.21
CA PHE A 303 7.04 -25.71 14.90
C PHE A 303 7.58 -25.54 13.46
N ILE A 304 8.44 -26.46 13.02
CA ILE A 304 8.99 -26.44 11.66
C ILE A 304 7.88 -26.67 10.63
N ILE A 305 6.99 -27.66 10.84
CA ILE A 305 5.86 -27.95 9.94
C ILE A 305 4.95 -26.71 9.82
N GLY A 306 4.59 -26.11 10.94
CA GLY A 306 3.75 -24.92 10.92
C GLY A 306 4.42 -23.74 10.19
N LEU A 307 5.74 -23.57 10.34
CA LEU A 307 6.50 -22.55 9.66
C LEU A 307 6.57 -22.81 8.14
N VAL A 308 6.80 -24.06 7.73
CA VAL A 308 6.80 -24.46 6.31
C VAL A 308 5.44 -24.24 5.65
N MET A 309 4.34 -24.52 6.37
CA MET A 309 2.98 -24.28 5.86
C MET A 309 2.65 -22.78 5.69
N MET A 310 3.39 -21.88 6.32
CA MET A 310 3.20 -20.43 6.22
C MET A 310 3.98 -19.78 5.07
N ILE A 311 5.01 -20.44 4.57
CA ILE A 311 5.88 -19.96 3.47
C ILE A 311 5.29 -20.39 2.13
#